data_80f417ccc3e47239bf2b49e0b49fd3d7
#
_entry.id   80f417ccc3e47239bf2b49e0b49fd3d7
#
_cell.length_a   1.000
_cell.length_b   1.000
_cell.length_c   1.000
_cell.angle_alpha   90.00
_cell.angle_beta   90.00
_cell.angle_gamma   90.00
#
_symmetry.space_group_name_H-M   'P 1'
#
loop_
_entity.id
_entity.type
_entity.pdbx_description
1 polymer ?
#
loop_
_entity_poly.entity_id
_entity_poly.type
_entity_poly.pdbx_seq_one_letter_code
_entity_poly.pdbx_strand_id
1 'polypeptide(L)'
;MTTGFHHLGWLYCHESEMNGPRVRVTRRPVHGVLLLDKPLGWSSNDALQKVKWLLRAEKAGHTGTLDPLATGALPLCFGAATKFSQLQLDADKTYEAVLCLGVKTSTGDAEGDVIATRPVVVRL
;
A
#
# COMPACT_ATOMS: atom_id res chain seq x y z
N MET A 1 10.64 10.16 -9.32
CA MET A 1 11.02 11.47 -8.80
C MET A 1 9.83 12.25 -8.23
N THR A 2 8.70 12.25 -8.87
CA THR A 2 7.46 12.88 -8.39
C THR A 2 6.78 12.18 -7.21
N THR A 3 6.93 10.87 -7.07
CA THR A 3 6.35 10.08 -5.97
C THR A 3 6.96 10.40 -4.60
N GLY A 4 8.26 10.63 -4.49
CA GLY A 4 8.90 11.03 -3.25
C GLY A 4 8.49 12.42 -2.77
N PHE A 5 8.25 13.33 -3.70
CA PHE A 5 7.80 14.69 -3.39
C PHE A 5 6.37 14.72 -2.84
N HIS A 6 5.47 13.92 -3.40
CA HIS A 6 4.10 13.79 -2.87
C HIS A 6 4.06 13.15 -1.48
N HIS A 7 4.93 12.20 -1.21
CA HIS A 7 5.04 11.58 0.11
C HIS A 7 5.54 12.59 1.15
N LEU A 8 6.59 13.35 0.84
CA LEU A 8 7.10 14.43 1.68
C LEU A 8 6.06 15.54 1.91
N GLY A 9 5.32 15.92 0.88
CA GLY A 9 4.25 16.91 0.99
C GLY A 9 3.11 16.45 1.91
N TRP A 10 2.78 15.16 1.87
CA TRP A 10 1.79 14.57 2.76
C TRP A 10 2.26 14.55 4.22
N LEU A 11 3.50 14.15 4.48
CA LEU A 11 4.11 14.18 5.82
C LEU A 11 4.17 15.61 6.35
N TYR A 12 4.53 16.57 5.52
CA TYR A 12 4.57 17.97 5.90
C TYR A 12 3.20 18.52 6.29
N CYS A 13 2.17 18.21 5.52
CA CYS A 13 0.79 18.58 5.87
C CYS A 13 0.34 17.92 7.18
N HIS A 14 0.76 16.69 7.43
CA HIS A 14 0.41 15.98 8.66
C HIS A 14 1.09 16.59 9.89
N GLU A 15 2.37 16.96 9.76
CA GLU A 15 3.11 17.64 10.84
C GLU A 15 2.56 19.05 11.13
N SER A 16 2.17 19.78 10.10
CA SER A 16 1.57 21.11 10.29
C SER A 16 0.20 21.04 10.98
N GLU A 17 -0.56 19.97 10.73
CA GLU A 17 -1.82 19.74 11.45
C GLU A 17 -1.62 19.34 12.90
N MET A 18 -0.48 18.74 13.25
CA MET A 18 -0.16 18.39 14.64
C MET A 18 0.24 19.61 15.50
N ASN A 19 0.78 20.65 14.89
CA ASN A 19 1.27 21.85 15.56
C ASN A 19 0.29 23.05 15.51
N GLY A 20 -0.82 22.94 14.78
CA GLY A 20 -1.86 23.96 14.69
C GLY A 20 -3.00 23.75 15.69
N PRO A 21 -3.92 24.73 15.84
CA PRO A 21 -5.14 24.50 16.57
C PRO A 21 -5.84 23.27 15.98
N ARG A 22 -6.14 22.29 16.84
CA ARG A 22 -6.79 21.03 16.42
C ARG A 22 -8.14 21.34 15.80
N VAL A 23 -8.15 21.54 14.50
CA VAL A 23 -9.40 21.59 13.73
C VAL A 23 -10.02 20.20 13.81
N ARG A 24 -11.17 20.07 14.44
CA ARG A 24 -11.95 18.84 14.43
C ARG A 24 -12.34 18.57 12.97
N VAL A 25 -11.63 17.65 12.34
CA VAL A 25 -12.02 17.15 11.03
C VAL A 25 -13.31 16.36 11.22
N THR A 26 -14.41 16.89 10.70
CA THR A 26 -15.69 16.18 10.72
C THR A 26 -15.58 14.97 9.79
N ARG A 27 -15.59 13.78 10.37
CA ARG A 27 -15.58 12.53 9.62
C ARG A 27 -16.98 12.20 9.14
N ARG A 28 -17.05 11.56 7.98
CA ARG A 28 -18.33 11.20 7.34
C ARG A 28 -18.55 9.68 7.38
N PRO A 29 -19.80 9.20 7.55
CA PRO A 29 -20.14 7.80 7.42
C PRO A 29 -20.12 7.40 5.93
N VAL A 30 -18.93 7.09 5.41
CA VAL A 30 -18.75 6.62 4.04
C VAL A 30 -18.84 5.09 4.03
N HIS A 31 -19.65 4.54 3.13
CA HIS A 31 -19.83 3.10 2.96
C HIS A 31 -19.53 2.70 1.52
N GLY A 32 -18.85 1.61 1.33
CA GLY A 32 -18.56 1.06 0.01
C GLY A 32 -17.17 0.47 -0.11
N VAL A 33 -16.84 0.05 -1.31
CA VAL A 33 -15.55 -0.51 -1.68
C VAL A 33 -14.93 0.36 -2.77
N LEU A 34 -13.68 0.75 -2.58
CA LEU A 34 -12.87 1.43 -3.58
C LEU A 34 -11.73 0.49 -4.02
N LEU A 35 -11.61 0.28 -5.30
CA LEU A 35 -10.46 -0.42 -5.86
C LEU A 35 -9.37 0.60 -6.20
N LEU A 36 -8.27 0.55 -5.47
CA LEU A 36 -7.14 1.44 -5.65
C LEU A 36 -6.03 0.73 -6.42
N ASP A 37 -5.47 1.38 -7.44
CA ASP A 37 -4.19 1.00 -8.02
C ASP A 37 -3.07 1.55 -7.13
N LYS A 38 -2.50 0.67 -6.29
CA LYS A 38 -1.49 1.08 -5.32
C LYS A 38 -0.19 1.46 -6.03
N PRO A 39 0.33 2.68 -5.82
CA PRO A 39 1.59 3.08 -6.40
C PRO A 39 2.80 2.37 -5.77
N LEU A 40 3.89 2.34 -6.52
CA LEU A 40 5.18 1.85 -6.04
C LEU A 40 5.68 2.68 -4.85
N GLY A 41 6.30 2.03 -3.90
CA GLY A 41 6.93 2.66 -2.75
C GLY A 41 6.00 2.98 -1.58
N TRP A 42 4.70 2.77 -1.75
CA TRP A 42 3.71 2.97 -0.69
C TRP A 42 3.36 1.63 -0.03
N SER A 43 3.29 1.61 1.29
CA SER A 43 2.69 0.48 1.98
C SER A 43 1.17 0.47 1.78
N SER A 44 0.55 -0.69 1.94
CA SER A 44 -0.93 -0.79 1.88
C SER A 44 -1.61 0.10 2.91
N ASN A 45 -1.01 0.23 4.10
CA ASN A 45 -1.54 1.09 5.15
C ASN A 45 -1.41 2.58 4.80
N ASP A 46 -0.29 3.03 4.21
CA ASP A 46 -0.12 4.42 3.77
C ASP A 46 -1.18 4.81 2.74
N ALA A 47 -1.41 3.92 1.77
CA ALA A 47 -2.45 4.11 0.76
C ALA A 47 -3.85 4.19 1.40
N LEU A 48 -4.16 3.32 2.34
CA LEU A 48 -5.41 3.33 3.09
C LEU A 48 -5.61 4.63 3.86
N GLN A 49 -4.60 5.07 4.60
CA GLN A 49 -4.70 6.29 5.41
C GLN A 49 -4.88 7.53 4.54
N LYS A 50 -4.19 7.59 3.40
CA LYS A 50 -4.34 8.69 2.44
C LYS A 50 -5.76 8.78 1.90
N VAL A 51 -6.32 7.67 1.45
CA VAL A 51 -7.69 7.63 0.91
C VAL A 51 -8.72 7.91 2.00
N LYS A 52 -8.53 7.33 3.18
CA LYS A 52 -9.38 7.59 4.34
C LYS A 52 -9.43 9.08 4.69
N TRP A 53 -8.28 9.75 4.64
CA TRP A 53 -8.20 11.19 4.87
C TRP A 53 -8.89 12.00 3.78
N LEU A 54 -8.66 11.68 2.50
CA LEU A 54 -9.30 12.35 1.36
C LEU A 54 -10.83 12.26 1.39
N LEU A 55 -11.35 11.09 1.76
CA LEU A 55 -12.79 10.85 1.89
C LEU A 55 -13.37 11.31 3.23
N ARG A 56 -12.52 11.67 4.18
CA ARG A 56 -12.90 11.96 5.57
C ARG A 56 -13.70 10.82 6.21
N ALA A 57 -13.37 9.58 5.85
CA ALA A 57 -14.10 8.40 6.30
C ALA A 57 -13.87 8.11 7.78
N GLU A 58 -14.92 7.71 8.49
CA GLU A 58 -14.84 7.30 9.90
C GLU A 58 -14.13 5.97 10.04
N LYS A 59 -14.51 4.99 9.21
CA LYS A 59 -14.03 3.62 9.27
C LYS A 59 -13.56 3.17 7.90
N ALA A 60 -12.35 2.62 7.85
CA ALA A 60 -11.76 2.07 6.64
C ALA A 60 -10.86 0.89 6.96
N GLY A 61 -10.72 -0.03 6.01
CA GLY A 61 -9.81 -1.16 6.06
C GLY A 61 -9.42 -1.59 4.66
N HIS A 62 -8.28 -2.25 4.52
CA HIS A 62 -7.89 -2.87 3.24
C HIS A 62 -8.05 -4.40 3.31
N THR A 63 -8.27 -5.01 2.16
CA THR A 63 -8.34 -6.45 2.00
C THR A 63 -7.06 -6.96 1.38
N GLY A 64 -6.30 -7.71 2.13
CA GLY A 64 -4.98 -8.15 1.72
C GLY A 64 -3.92 -7.06 1.89
N THR A 65 -2.68 -7.45 1.71
CA THR A 65 -1.53 -6.58 1.83
C THR A 65 -0.66 -6.72 0.59
N LEU A 66 -0.27 -5.58 0.02
CA LEU A 66 0.76 -5.50 -1.01
C LEU A 66 2.00 -4.88 -0.40
N ASP A 67 3.16 -5.47 -0.69
CA ASP A 67 4.44 -4.92 -0.28
C ASP A 67 4.69 -3.54 -0.93
N PRO A 68 5.55 -2.70 -0.34
CA PRO A 68 5.88 -1.40 -0.93
C PRO A 68 6.40 -1.49 -2.37
N LEU A 69 7.13 -2.55 -2.71
CA LEU A 69 7.63 -2.82 -4.07
C LEU A 69 6.56 -3.33 -5.04
N ALA A 70 5.41 -3.76 -4.54
CA ALA A 70 4.31 -4.23 -5.37
C ALA A 70 3.37 -3.08 -5.73
N THR A 71 2.91 -3.09 -6.96
CA THR A 71 1.85 -2.19 -7.47
C THR A 71 0.61 -3.00 -7.81
N GLY A 72 -0.52 -2.34 -8.02
CA GLY A 72 -1.72 -2.97 -8.52
C GLY A 72 -2.92 -2.88 -7.58
N ALA A 73 -3.90 -3.71 -7.84
CA ALA A 73 -5.22 -3.62 -7.23
C ALA A 73 -5.21 -3.88 -5.72
N LEU A 74 -5.57 -2.85 -4.96
CA LEU A 74 -5.76 -2.90 -3.52
C LEU A 74 -7.19 -2.49 -3.19
N PRO A 75 -8.07 -3.43 -2.83
CA PRO A 75 -9.42 -3.08 -2.43
C PRO A 75 -9.44 -2.43 -1.05
N LEU A 76 -10.10 -1.30 -0.93
CA LEU A 76 -10.32 -0.55 0.30
C LEU A 76 -11.80 -0.59 0.66
N CYS A 77 -12.11 -1.03 1.86
CA CYS A 77 -13.46 -1.10 2.38
C CYS A 77 -13.73 0.02 3.36
N PHE A 78 -14.89 0.66 3.23
CA PHE A 78 -15.31 1.79 4.07
C PHE A 78 -16.63 1.49 4.78
N GLY A 79 -16.72 1.87 6.04
CA GLY A 79 -17.94 1.77 6.82
C GLY A 79 -18.46 0.33 6.94
N ALA A 80 -19.71 0.11 6.57
CA ALA A 80 -20.35 -1.22 6.64
C ALA A 80 -19.64 -2.29 5.77
N ALA A 81 -19.00 -1.88 4.66
CA ALA A 81 -18.28 -2.79 3.79
C ALA A 81 -17.05 -3.44 4.46
N THR A 82 -16.53 -2.87 5.55
CA THR A 82 -15.42 -3.48 6.31
C THR A 82 -15.78 -4.85 6.90
N LYS A 83 -17.06 -5.14 7.10
CA LYS A 83 -17.54 -6.44 7.57
C LYS A 83 -17.34 -7.55 6.54
N PHE A 84 -17.26 -7.21 5.26
CA PHE A 84 -17.09 -8.14 4.15
C PHE A 84 -15.64 -8.29 3.70
N SER A 85 -14.71 -7.62 4.37
CA SER A 85 -13.28 -7.67 4.02
C SER A 85 -12.71 -9.08 4.05
N GLN A 86 -13.18 -9.94 4.95
CA GLN A 86 -12.73 -11.33 5.07
C GLN A 86 -13.01 -12.14 3.81
N LEU A 87 -14.17 -11.95 3.18
CA LEU A 87 -14.53 -12.65 1.94
C LEU A 87 -13.58 -12.32 0.79
N GLN A 88 -13.08 -11.09 0.75
CA GLN A 88 -12.12 -10.67 -0.27
C GLN A 88 -10.68 -11.13 0.04
N LEU A 89 -10.34 -11.35 1.30
CA LEU A 89 -9.06 -11.92 1.69
C LEU A 89 -8.88 -13.34 1.15
N ASP A 90 -9.97 -14.11 1.10
CA ASP A 90 -9.99 -15.49 0.63
C ASP A 90 -10.18 -15.61 -0.89
N ALA A 91 -10.37 -14.49 -1.60
CA ALA A 91 -10.52 -14.47 -3.05
C ALA A 91 -9.22 -14.82 -3.79
N ASP A 92 -9.35 -15.43 -4.95
CA ASP A 92 -8.22 -15.72 -5.82
C ASP A 92 -7.50 -14.45 -6.25
N LYS A 93 -6.18 -14.52 -6.30
CA LYS A 93 -5.32 -13.39 -6.65
C LYS A 93 -4.29 -13.82 -7.70
N THR A 94 -4.02 -12.93 -8.64
CA THR A 94 -2.99 -13.13 -9.66
C THR A 94 -1.89 -12.10 -9.46
N TYR A 95 -0.65 -12.58 -9.49
CA TYR A 95 0.54 -11.74 -9.39
C TYR A 95 1.44 -11.96 -10.58
N GLU A 96 1.97 -10.87 -11.13
CA GLU A 96 3.05 -10.89 -12.09
C GLU A 96 4.33 -10.52 -11.36
N ALA A 97 5.36 -11.36 -11.47
CA ALA A 97 6.62 -11.13 -10.80
C ALA A 97 7.80 -11.40 -11.75
N VAL A 98 8.80 -10.53 -11.70
CA VAL A 98 10.07 -10.71 -12.39
C VAL A 98 11.11 -11.20 -11.39
N LEU A 99 11.65 -12.39 -11.64
CA LEU A 99 12.66 -13.02 -10.81
C LEU A 99 14.06 -12.81 -11.40
N CYS A 100 14.96 -12.29 -10.60
CA CYS A 100 16.38 -12.21 -10.95
C CYS A 100 17.12 -13.44 -10.39
N LEU A 101 17.43 -14.37 -11.28
CA LEU A 101 18.16 -15.60 -10.90
C LEU A 101 19.65 -15.32 -10.67
N GLY A 102 20.26 -16.13 -9.81
CA GLY A 102 21.70 -16.06 -9.53
C GLY A 102 22.10 -15.03 -8.47
N VAL A 103 21.16 -14.28 -7.95
CA VAL A 103 21.39 -13.29 -6.88
C VAL A 103 20.53 -13.62 -5.68
N LYS A 104 21.14 -13.69 -4.51
CA LYS A 104 20.43 -13.80 -3.24
C LYS A 104 20.62 -12.52 -2.44
N THR A 105 19.52 -11.93 -2.00
CA THR A 105 19.52 -10.74 -1.15
C THR A 105 19.16 -11.10 0.30
N SER A 106 19.48 -10.22 1.23
CA SER A 106 19.20 -10.39 2.65
C SER A 106 17.70 -10.50 2.97
N THR A 107 16.88 -9.79 2.20
CA THR A 107 15.42 -9.75 2.37
C THR A 107 14.67 -10.68 1.40
N GLY A 108 15.35 -11.21 0.39
CA GLY A 108 14.74 -12.01 -0.67
C GLY A 108 14.02 -11.21 -1.75
N ASP A 109 14.12 -9.89 -1.72
CA ASP A 109 13.55 -8.95 -2.68
C ASP A 109 14.61 -8.01 -3.28
N ALA A 110 14.19 -7.03 -4.08
CA ALA A 110 15.11 -6.10 -4.74
C ALA A 110 15.67 -5.01 -3.81
N GLU A 111 15.14 -4.83 -2.59
CA GLU A 111 15.62 -3.83 -1.64
C GLU A 111 16.73 -4.31 -0.73
N GLY A 112 16.90 -5.63 -0.61
CA GLY A 112 17.92 -6.22 0.25
C GLY A 112 19.33 -6.12 -0.33
N ASP A 113 20.33 -6.14 0.56
CA ASP A 113 21.72 -6.22 0.19
C ASP A 113 22.05 -7.57 -0.45
N VAL A 114 22.87 -7.59 -1.49
CA VAL A 114 23.31 -8.82 -2.14
C VAL A 114 24.27 -9.57 -1.21
N ILE A 115 23.85 -10.76 -0.78
CA ILE A 115 24.64 -11.62 0.12
C ILE A 115 25.29 -12.79 -0.57
N ALA A 116 24.83 -13.20 -1.74
CA ALA A 116 25.42 -14.25 -2.55
C ALA A 116 25.11 -14.08 -4.03
N THR A 117 26.07 -14.42 -4.87
CA THR A 117 25.90 -14.44 -6.33
C THR A 117 26.36 -15.78 -6.87
N ARG A 118 25.61 -16.36 -7.80
CA ARG A 118 25.98 -17.62 -8.48
C ARG A 118 25.70 -17.49 -9.98
N PRO A 119 26.55 -18.11 -10.84
CA PRO A 119 26.27 -18.16 -12.27
C PRO A 119 24.99 -18.96 -12.54
N VAL A 120 24.15 -18.44 -13.42
CA VAL A 120 22.90 -19.10 -13.84
C VAL A 120 23.16 -19.87 -15.13
N VAL A 121 23.01 -21.19 -15.08
CA VAL A 121 23.03 -22.04 -16.28
C VAL A 121 21.59 -22.49 -16.55
N VAL A 122 20.96 -21.90 -17.55
CA VAL A 122 19.64 -22.34 -18.02
C VAL A 122 19.87 -23.42 -19.08
N ARG A 123 19.45 -24.64 -18.81
CA ARG A 123 19.33 -25.69 -19.82
C ARG A 123 17.89 -25.65 -20.36
N LEU A 124 17.77 -25.30 -21.60
CA LEU A 124 16.52 -25.43 -22.37
C LEU A 124 16.31 -26.88 -22.76
#